data_9fbf9f660adc30f6b689a8af992ef0d8
#
_entry.id   9fbf9f660adc30f6b689a8af992ef0d8
#
_cell.length_a   1.000
_cell.length_b   1.000
_cell.length_c   1.000
_cell.angle_alpha   90.00
_cell.angle_beta   90.00
_cell.angle_gamma   90.00
#
_symmetry.space_group_name_H-M   'P 1'
#
loop_
_entity.id
_entity.type
_entity.pdbx_description
1 polymer ?
#
loop_
_entity_poly.entity_id
_entity_poly.type
_entity_poly.pdbx_seq_one_letter_code
_entity_poly.pdbx_strand_id
1 'polypeptide(L)'
;MNNYFIYHRKSKNFEGDTIYPLNRLPFPEIKIQEQKKYQGREALLAVTIPPLNCLWNDVIHCSPVHPNEVYSALKEAGFEPPAGQYFAIPATTLQPAQTTIFLSSARPNDRYAAENYLPFLLENLHLHQHLPEETKTYYATCKSEGRNPLIYVGVPHILHFGHILVNDCELIDIT
;
A
#
# COMPACT_ATOMS: atom_id res chain seq x y z
N MET A 1 -17.07 7.01 -17.69
CA MET A 1 -16.06 6.06 -17.17
C MET A 1 -15.78 6.44 -15.73
N ASN A 2 -15.87 5.52 -14.79
CA ASN A 2 -15.53 5.81 -13.41
C ASN A 2 -14.02 5.98 -13.30
N ASN A 3 -13.55 7.18 -12.94
CA ASN A 3 -12.14 7.44 -12.70
C ASN A 3 -11.80 6.94 -11.28
N TYR A 4 -11.29 5.71 -11.20
CA TYR A 4 -10.79 5.18 -9.94
C TYR A 4 -9.34 5.62 -9.73
N PHE A 5 -9.01 5.97 -8.50
CA PHE A 5 -7.66 6.30 -8.07
C PHE A 5 -7.14 5.25 -7.09
N ILE A 6 -5.85 5.07 -7.13
CA ILE A 6 -5.09 4.36 -6.10
C ILE A 6 -4.08 5.32 -5.50
N TYR A 7 -3.68 5.07 -4.26
CA TYR A 7 -2.89 6.02 -3.49
C TYR A 7 -1.56 5.41 -3.07
N HIS A 8 -0.49 6.13 -3.33
CA HIS A 8 0.85 5.76 -2.91
C HIS A 8 1.45 6.88 -2.05
N ARG A 9 1.92 6.53 -0.84
CA ARG A 9 2.54 7.53 0.04
C ARG A 9 3.85 8.00 -0.54
N LYS A 10 4.00 9.31 -0.73
CA LYS A 10 5.26 9.92 -1.16
C LYS A 10 6.28 9.80 -0.04
N SER A 11 7.40 9.14 -0.32
CA SER A 11 8.55 9.11 0.60
C SER A 11 9.14 10.51 0.76
N LYS A 12 9.66 10.83 1.95
CA LYS A 12 10.41 12.08 2.18
C LYS A 12 11.66 12.18 1.28
N ASN A 13 12.18 11.04 0.86
CA ASN A 13 13.36 10.92 0.01
C ASN A 13 12.98 10.71 -1.47
N PHE A 14 11.72 10.97 -1.84
CA PHE A 14 11.28 10.81 -3.23
C PHE A 14 11.91 11.89 -4.11
N GLU A 15 12.57 11.44 -5.17
CA GLU A 15 13.19 12.29 -6.19
C GLU A 15 12.71 11.89 -7.58
N GLY A 16 12.57 12.88 -8.46
CA GLY A 16 12.14 12.66 -9.84
C GLY A 16 10.62 12.55 -10.00
N ASP A 17 10.22 11.85 -11.04
CA ASP A 17 8.83 11.72 -11.53
C ASP A 17 8.34 10.27 -11.59
N THR A 18 9.15 9.33 -11.09
CA THR A 18 8.89 7.89 -11.24
C THR A 18 8.97 7.18 -9.90
N ILE A 19 7.92 6.43 -9.56
CA ILE A 19 7.95 5.49 -8.44
C ILE A 19 8.52 4.16 -8.93
N TYR A 20 9.49 3.63 -8.21
CA TYR A 20 10.10 2.32 -8.45
C TYR A 20 9.82 1.35 -7.31
N PRO A 21 9.70 0.05 -7.58
CA PRO A 21 9.78 -0.97 -6.55
C PRO A 21 11.10 -0.86 -5.77
N LEU A 22 11.08 -1.21 -4.49
CA LEU A 22 12.26 -1.06 -3.64
C LEU A 22 13.50 -1.77 -4.19
N ASN A 23 13.33 -2.99 -4.74
CA ASN A 23 14.44 -3.74 -5.31
C ASN A 23 15.02 -3.11 -6.59
N ARG A 24 14.25 -2.26 -7.28
CA ARG A 24 14.62 -1.60 -8.54
C ARG A 24 14.89 -0.11 -8.39
N LEU A 25 14.94 0.40 -7.15
CA LEU A 25 15.20 1.80 -6.89
C LEU A 25 16.60 2.17 -7.41
N PRO A 26 16.72 3.15 -8.33
CA PRO A 26 18.00 3.49 -8.98
C PRO A 26 18.96 4.26 -8.10
N PHE A 27 18.54 4.64 -6.89
CA PHE A 27 19.30 5.44 -5.94
C PHE A 27 19.76 4.58 -4.75
N PRO A 28 21.02 4.08 -4.72
CA PRO A 28 21.48 3.14 -3.70
C PRO A 28 21.34 3.65 -2.26
N GLU A 29 21.61 4.92 -2.03
CA GLU A 29 21.52 5.53 -0.69
C GLU A 29 20.07 5.59 -0.19
N ILE A 30 19.14 5.96 -1.06
CA ILE A 30 17.71 5.98 -0.76
C ILE A 30 17.22 4.55 -0.52
N LYS A 31 17.66 3.60 -1.35
CA LYS A 31 17.32 2.18 -1.19
C LYS A 31 17.72 1.65 0.19
N ILE A 32 18.92 1.96 0.68
CA ILE A 32 19.39 1.55 2.01
C ILE A 32 18.49 2.16 3.10
N GLN A 33 18.10 3.43 2.98
CA GLN A 33 17.23 4.09 3.95
C GLN A 33 15.83 3.47 3.94
N GLU A 34 15.26 3.21 2.77
CA GLU A 34 13.94 2.60 2.62
C GLU A 34 13.91 1.15 3.13
N GLN A 35 15.00 0.39 2.99
CA GLN A 35 15.13 -0.96 3.53
C GLN A 35 15.07 -1.02 5.06
N LYS A 36 15.42 0.06 5.77
CA LYS A 36 15.31 0.12 7.24
C LYS A 36 13.87 -0.09 7.74
N LYS A 37 12.86 0.16 6.91
CA LYS A 37 11.45 -0.12 7.22
C LYS A 37 11.15 -1.60 7.49
N TYR A 38 12.03 -2.49 7.02
CA TYR A 38 11.89 -3.94 7.17
C TYR A 38 12.68 -4.49 8.35
N GLN A 39 13.37 -3.66 9.11
CA GLN A 39 14.09 -4.08 10.31
C GLN A 39 13.13 -4.76 11.30
N GLY A 40 13.44 -6.01 11.69
CA GLY A 40 12.56 -6.87 12.49
C GLY A 40 11.43 -7.55 11.70
N ARG A 41 11.39 -7.37 10.37
CA ARG A 41 10.43 -7.99 9.46
C ARG A 41 11.11 -8.49 8.18
N GLU A 42 12.35 -8.91 8.29
CA GLU A 42 13.20 -9.31 7.15
C GLU A 42 12.63 -10.51 6.38
N ALA A 43 11.81 -11.34 7.04
CA ALA A 43 11.11 -12.44 6.38
C ALA A 43 10.22 -11.97 5.21
N LEU A 44 9.74 -10.72 5.23
CA LEU A 44 8.97 -10.15 4.12
C LEU A 44 9.78 -10.05 2.82
N LEU A 45 11.10 -9.91 2.91
CA LEU A 45 11.97 -9.79 1.74
C LEU A 45 12.01 -11.08 0.89
N ALA A 46 11.69 -12.22 1.50
CA ALA A 46 11.66 -13.53 0.84
C ALA A 46 10.25 -13.96 0.40
N VAL A 47 9.22 -13.15 0.69
CA VAL A 47 7.83 -13.45 0.27
C VAL A 47 7.73 -13.36 -1.25
N THR A 48 7.22 -14.41 -1.87
CA THR A 48 6.86 -14.42 -3.29
C THR A 48 5.38 -14.11 -3.44
N ILE A 49 5.04 -13.25 -4.40
CA ILE A 49 3.68 -12.90 -4.80
C ILE A 49 3.24 -13.92 -5.87
N PRO A 50 2.35 -14.88 -5.56
CA PRO A 50 2.08 -16.01 -6.45
C PRO A 50 1.63 -15.62 -7.87
N PRO A 51 0.65 -14.69 -8.05
CA PRO A 51 0.17 -14.36 -9.39
C PRO A 51 1.18 -13.58 -10.24
N LEU A 52 2.16 -12.92 -9.63
CA LEU A 52 3.16 -12.12 -10.35
C LEU A 52 4.53 -12.82 -10.44
N ASN A 53 4.70 -13.93 -9.71
CA ASN A 53 5.95 -14.69 -9.64
C ASN A 53 7.18 -13.81 -9.37
N CYS A 54 7.06 -12.88 -8.43
CA CYS A 54 8.11 -11.95 -8.03
C CYS A 54 8.14 -11.78 -6.51
N LEU A 55 9.19 -11.15 -5.98
CA LEU A 55 9.31 -10.89 -4.55
C LEU A 55 8.43 -9.72 -4.09
N TRP A 56 8.14 -9.69 -2.79
CA TRP A 56 7.33 -8.63 -2.15
C TRP A 56 7.85 -7.21 -2.43
N ASN A 57 9.17 -7.03 -2.52
CA ASN A 57 9.79 -5.74 -2.81
C ASN A 57 10.08 -5.49 -4.30
N ASP A 58 9.66 -6.40 -5.18
CA ASP A 58 9.70 -6.19 -6.65
C ASP A 58 8.46 -5.44 -7.16
N VAL A 59 7.50 -5.14 -6.29
CA VAL A 59 6.27 -4.43 -6.63
C VAL A 59 6.16 -3.10 -5.89
N ILE A 60 5.39 -2.18 -6.50
CA ILE A 60 4.93 -0.96 -5.85
C ILE A 60 3.65 -1.29 -5.09
N HIS A 61 3.57 -0.83 -3.84
CA HIS A 61 2.42 -1.03 -2.96
C HIS A 61 1.57 0.23 -2.95
N CYS A 62 0.33 0.12 -3.41
CA CYS A 62 -0.65 1.20 -3.37
C CYS A 62 -1.87 0.75 -2.55
N SER A 63 -2.68 1.71 -2.10
CA SER A 63 -3.97 1.47 -1.49
C SER A 63 -5.09 1.95 -2.41
N PRO A 64 -6.18 1.19 -2.60
CA PRO A 64 -7.37 1.69 -3.26
C PRO A 64 -8.22 2.57 -2.33
N VAL A 65 -7.98 2.51 -1.01
CA VAL A 65 -8.69 3.30 0.00
C VAL A 65 -8.07 4.69 0.09
N HIS A 66 -8.92 5.71 0.07
CA HIS A 66 -8.46 7.09 0.18
C HIS A 66 -7.75 7.33 1.53
N PRO A 67 -6.56 7.94 1.55
CA PRO A 67 -5.79 8.08 2.79
C PRO A 67 -6.50 8.89 3.89
N ASN A 68 -7.39 9.84 3.56
CA ASN A 68 -8.21 10.53 4.55
C ASN A 68 -9.10 9.58 5.36
N GLU A 69 -9.65 8.53 4.72
CA GLU A 69 -10.48 7.56 5.42
C GLU A 69 -9.66 6.76 6.44
N VAL A 70 -8.46 6.37 6.07
CA VAL A 70 -7.50 5.68 6.95
C VAL A 70 -7.11 6.57 8.14
N TYR A 71 -6.77 7.83 7.87
CA TYR A 71 -6.36 8.80 8.91
C TYR A 71 -7.50 9.16 9.84
N SER A 72 -8.72 9.32 9.32
CA SER A 72 -9.91 9.57 10.16
C SER A 72 -10.16 8.42 11.12
N ALA A 73 -10.09 7.17 10.62
CA ALA A 73 -10.28 5.99 11.46
C ALA A 73 -9.19 5.85 12.55
N LEU A 74 -7.94 6.21 12.24
CA LEU A 74 -6.86 6.24 13.23
C LEU A 74 -7.14 7.30 14.32
N LYS A 75 -7.58 8.51 13.93
CA LYS A 75 -7.93 9.58 14.88
C LYS A 75 -9.13 9.19 15.73
N GLU A 76 -10.17 8.59 15.16
CA GLU A 76 -11.32 8.06 15.89
C GLU A 76 -10.93 7.01 16.93
N ALA A 77 -9.92 6.18 16.61
CA ALA A 77 -9.34 5.22 17.56
C ALA A 77 -8.40 5.87 18.60
N GLY A 78 -8.18 7.18 18.54
CA GLY A 78 -7.36 7.94 19.49
C GLY A 78 -5.87 7.97 19.19
N PHE A 79 -5.46 7.76 17.93
CA PHE A 79 -4.09 7.93 17.47
C PHE A 79 -3.91 9.30 16.79
N GLU A 80 -2.66 9.76 16.79
CA GLU A 80 -2.20 10.96 16.07
C GLU A 80 -1.29 10.53 14.90
N PRO A 81 -1.85 10.13 13.74
CA PRO A 81 -1.03 9.71 12.62
C PRO A 81 -0.21 10.89 12.08
N PRO A 82 1.07 10.68 11.74
CA PRO A 82 1.91 11.76 11.22
C PRO A 82 1.40 12.20 9.85
N ALA A 83 1.34 13.51 9.61
CA ALA A 83 1.03 14.08 8.31
C ALA A 83 1.83 13.43 7.17
N GLY A 84 1.26 13.36 5.99
CA GLY A 84 1.90 12.75 4.83
C GLY A 84 1.35 13.26 3.52
N GLN A 85 2.13 13.05 2.47
CA GLN A 85 1.73 13.31 1.09
C GLN A 85 1.50 12.00 0.35
N TYR A 86 0.51 12.00 -0.54
CA TYR A 86 0.15 10.85 -1.34
C TYR A 86 -0.05 11.24 -2.80
N PHE A 87 0.46 10.42 -3.70
CA PHE A 87 0.10 10.50 -5.10
C PHE A 87 -1.27 9.84 -5.30
N ALA A 88 -2.20 10.56 -5.91
CA ALA A 88 -3.45 9.99 -6.43
C ALA A 88 -3.20 9.55 -7.88
N ILE A 89 -3.05 8.26 -8.07
CA ILE A 89 -2.66 7.66 -9.35
C ILE A 89 -3.92 7.12 -10.03
N PRO A 90 -4.25 7.55 -11.27
CA PRO A 90 -5.35 6.95 -11.99
C PRO A 90 -5.14 5.44 -12.16
N ALA A 91 -6.08 4.63 -11.72
CA ALA A 91 -5.95 3.17 -11.77
C ALA A 91 -5.81 2.61 -13.20
N THR A 92 -6.27 3.39 -14.19
CA THR A 92 -6.14 3.09 -15.62
C THR A 92 -4.70 3.10 -16.13
N THR A 93 -3.75 3.69 -15.38
CA THR A 93 -2.33 3.69 -15.75
C THR A 93 -1.66 2.35 -15.50
N LEU A 94 -2.26 1.49 -14.66
CA LEU A 94 -1.70 0.19 -14.34
C LEU A 94 -2.08 -0.87 -15.37
N GLN A 95 -1.13 -1.71 -15.72
CA GLN A 95 -1.35 -2.85 -16.60
C GLN A 95 -1.90 -4.04 -15.80
N PRO A 96 -3.11 -4.58 -16.10
CA PRO A 96 -3.70 -5.68 -15.36
C PRO A 96 -2.82 -6.94 -15.29
N ALA A 97 -2.09 -7.25 -16.35
CA ALA A 97 -1.18 -8.40 -16.38
C ALA A 97 0.03 -8.27 -15.42
N GLN A 98 0.31 -7.06 -14.95
CA GLN A 98 1.41 -6.77 -14.02
C GLN A 98 0.90 -6.33 -12.64
N THR A 99 -0.39 -6.49 -12.39
CA THR A 99 -1.03 -5.96 -11.17
C THR A 99 -1.93 -7.00 -10.54
N THR A 100 -1.90 -7.07 -9.22
CA THR A 100 -2.81 -7.91 -8.43
C THR A 100 -3.35 -7.15 -7.23
N ILE A 101 -4.50 -7.55 -6.71
CA ILE A 101 -5.06 -7.06 -5.45
C ILE A 101 -4.75 -8.08 -4.37
N PHE A 102 -4.02 -7.68 -3.34
CA PHE A 102 -3.79 -8.50 -2.16
C PHE A 102 -4.79 -8.11 -1.06
N LEU A 103 -5.59 -9.08 -0.64
CA LEU A 103 -6.53 -8.93 0.47
C LEU A 103 -5.77 -9.15 1.78
N SER A 104 -5.19 -8.05 2.30
CA SER A 104 -4.49 -8.07 3.57
C SER A 104 -5.44 -8.39 4.71
N SER A 105 -5.00 -9.21 5.66
CA SER A 105 -5.67 -9.39 6.94
C SER A 105 -4.67 -9.20 8.10
N ALA A 106 -5.17 -9.23 9.32
CA ALA A 106 -4.31 -9.20 10.50
C ALA A 106 -3.71 -10.58 10.85
N ARG A 107 -3.97 -11.61 10.03
CA ARG A 107 -3.53 -12.98 10.30
C ARG A 107 -2.07 -13.19 9.88
N PRO A 108 -1.28 -13.93 10.65
CA PRO A 108 0.05 -14.37 10.23
C PRO A 108 -0.01 -15.17 8.92
N ASN A 109 0.99 -14.99 8.08
CA ASN A 109 1.18 -15.77 6.83
C ASN A 109 0.16 -15.58 5.70
N ASP A 110 -0.72 -14.58 5.77
CA ASP A 110 -1.66 -14.26 4.70
C ASP A 110 -1.01 -14.11 3.31
N ARG A 111 0.20 -13.58 3.28
CA ARG A 111 0.94 -13.31 2.04
C ARG A 111 1.35 -14.55 1.27
N TYR A 112 1.34 -15.70 1.90
CA TYR A 112 1.71 -16.98 1.27
C TYR A 112 0.52 -17.72 0.65
N ALA A 113 -0.70 -17.31 0.99
CA ALA A 113 -1.93 -17.96 0.52
C ALA A 113 -2.37 -17.35 -0.82
N ALA A 114 -2.34 -18.14 -1.90
CA ALA A 114 -2.67 -17.67 -3.25
C ALA A 114 -4.12 -17.16 -3.37
N GLU A 115 -5.04 -17.68 -2.58
CA GLU A 115 -6.44 -17.27 -2.51
C GLU A 115 -6.65 -15.82 -2.03
N ASN A 116 -5.65 -15.23 -1.38
CA ASN A 116 -5.68 -13.84 -0.92
C ASN A 116 -5.29 -12.84 -2.02
N TYR A 117 -5.00 -13.33 -3.22
CA TYR A 117 -4.67 -12.48 -4.37
C TYR A 117 -5.76 -12.56 -5.42
N LEU A 118 -6.27 -11.41 -5.81
CA LEU A 118 -7.31 -11.27 -6.83
C LEU A 118 -6.75 -10.63 -8.10
N PRO A 119 -7.32 -10.96 -9.27
CA PRO A 119 -7.02 -10.24 -10.50
C PRO A 119 -7.34 -8.74 -10.36
N PHE A 120 -6.47 -7.90 -10.90
CA PHE A 120 -6.72 -6.46 -10.97
C PHE A 120 -7.69 -6.16 -12.12
N LEU A 121 -8.95 -5.92 -11.78
CA LEU A 121 -10.02 -5.57 -12.72
C LEU A 121 -10.58 -4.20 -12.35
N LEU A 122 -10.51 -3.25 -13.26
CA LEU A 122 -10.97 -1.87 -13.00
C LEU A 122 -12.44 -1.81 -12.59
N GLU A 123 -13.29 -2.62 -13.21
CA GLU A 123 -14.72 -2.69 -12.91
C GLU A 123 -15.01 -3.13 -11.46
N ASN A 124 -14.09 -3.87 -10.84
CA ASN A 124 -14.25 -4.38 -9.47
C ASN A 124 -13.55 -3.51 -8.42
N LEU A 125 -12.80 -2.49 -8.84
CA LEU A 125 -11.99 -1.71 -7.91
C LEU A 125 -12.83 -0.97 -6.86
N HIS A 126 -14.08 -0.59 -7.22
CA HIS A 126 -15.03 0.04 -6.30
C HIS A 126 -15.33 -0.80 -5.05
N LEU A 127 -15.21 -2.14 -5.14
CA LEU A 127 -15.43 -3.04 -4.01
C LEU A 127 -14.36 -2.92 -2.92
N HIS A 128 -13.23 -2.28 -3.22
CA HIS A 128 -12.06 -2.21 -2.35
C HIS A 128 -11.70 -0.78 -1.92
N GLN A 129 -12.54 0.22 -2.27
CA GLN A 129 -12.23 1.64 -2.03
C GLN A 129 -12.56 2.15 -0.63
N HIS A 130 -13.21 1.35 0.19
CA HIS A 130 -13.56 1.71 1.56
C HIS A 130 -12.72 0.95 2.58
N LEU A 131 -12.46 1.60 3.71
CA LEU A 131 -11.71 1.00 4.81
C LEU A 131 -12.53 -0.13 5.45
N PRO A 132 -11.99 -1.36 5.51
CA PRO A 132 -12.71 -2.48 6.14
C PRO A 132 -12.98 -2.23 7.62
N GLU A 133 -14.14 -2.67 8.10
CA GLU A 133 -14.50 -2.58 9.53
C GLU A 133 -13.53 -3.36 10.43
N GLU A 134 -12.94 -4.46 9.93
CA GLU A 134 -11.89 -5.19 10.63
C GLU A 134 -10.66 -4.33 10.91
N THR A 135 -10.30 -3.41 10.01
CA THR A 135 -9.19 -2.48 10.18
C THR A 135 -9.48 -1.47 11.29
N LYS A 136 -10.72 -0.94 11.36
CA LYS A 136 -11.14 -0.04 12.43
C LYS A 136 -11.10 -0.74 13.79
N THR A 137 -11.61 -1.98 13.85
CA THR A 137 -11.55 -2.83 15.05
C THR A 137 -10.10 -3.09 15.46
N TYR A 138 -9.22 -3.37 14.51
CA TYR A 138 -7.80 -3.56 14.77
C TYR A 138 -7.14 -2.30 15.37
N TYR A 139 -7.47 -1.10 14.87
CA TYR A 139 -6.96 0.14 15.46
C TYR A 139 -7.44 0.33 16.91
N ALA A 140 -8.72 0.11 17.17
CA ALA A 140 -9.28 0.21 18.53
C ALA A 140 -8.61 -0.81 19.48
N THR A 141 -8.37 -2.04 19.03
CA THR A 141 -7.65 -3.07 19.79
C THR A 141 -6.22 -2.64 20.09
N CYS A 142 -5.48 -2.14 19.09
CA CYS A 142 -4.14 -1.61 19.31
C CYS A 142 -4.10 -0.54 20.39
N LYS A 143 -5.10 0.37 20.37
CA LYS A 143 -5.19 1.45 21.38
C LYS A 143 -5.43 0.89 22.77
N SER A 144 -6.35 -0.04 22.91
CA SER A 144 -6.65 -0.66 24.22
C SER A 144 -5.47 -1.45 24.79
N GLU A 145 -4.62 -2.02 23.92
CA GLU A 145 -3.40 -2.76 24.27
C GLU A 145 -2.17 -1.86 24.46
N GLY A 146 -2.29 -0.54 24.22
CA GLY A 146 -1.18 0.41 24.35
C GLY A 146 -0.08 0.24 23.30
N ARG A 147 -0.38 -0.34 22.13
CA ARG A 147 0.57 -0.52 21.02
C ARG A 147 0.21 0.31 19.81
N ASN A 148 1.22 0.67 19.03
CA ASN A 148 1.01 1.39 17.78
C ASN A 148 0.52 0.44 16.68
N PRO A 149 -0.50 0.85 15.88
CA PRO A 149 -0.98 0.04 14.77
C PRO A 149 -0.03 0.11 13.57
N LEU A 150 0.02 -0.96 12.78
CA LEU A 150 0.49 -0.89 11.41
C LEU A 150 -0.68 -0.37 10.54
N ILE A 151 -0.50 0.80 9.95
CA ILE A 151 -1.57 1.60 9.34
C ILE A 151 -2.39 0.83 8.30
N TYR A 152 -1.75 -0.03 7.50
CA TYR A 152 -2.39 -0.72 6.38
C TYR A 152 -2.73 -2.19 6.66
N VAL A 153 -2.79 -2.62 7.91
CA VAL A 153 -3.28 -3.95 8.26
C VAL A 153 -4.77 -4.05 7.95
N GLY A 154 -5.17 -5.10 7.22
CA GLY A 154 -6.54 -5.31 6.75
C GLY A 154 -6.95 -4.46 5.55
N VAL A 155 -6.17 -3.46 5.16
CA VAL A 155 -6.44 -2.66 3.97
C VAL A 155 -6.04 -3.44 2.72
N PRO A 156 -6.88 -3.55 1.68
CA PRO A 156 -6.47 -4.14 0.41
C PRO A 156 -5.26 -3.41 -0.18
N HIS A 157 -4.34 -4.16 -0.76
CA HIS A 157 -3.16 -3.60 -1.41
C HIS A 157 -3.22 -3.84 -2.91
N ILE A 158 -2.97 -2.81 -3.69
CA ILE A 158 -2.71 -2.94 -5.12
C ILE A 158 -1.20 -3.11 -5.29
N LEU A 159 -0.79 -4.26 -5.78
CA LEU A 159 0.61 -4.63 -5.99
C LEU A 159 0.93 -4.58 -7.48
N HIS A 160 1.80 -3.66 -7.88
CA HIS A 160 2.15 -3.45 -9.28
C HIS A 160 3.62 -3.79 -9.55
N PHE A 161 3.84 -4.73 -10.47
CA PHE A 161 5.18 -5.10 -10.95
C PHE A 161 5.57 -4.19 -12.11
N GLY A 162 6.41 -3.20 -11.83
CA GLY A 162 6.83 -2.19 -12.80
C GLY A 162 7.19 -0.89 -12.11
N HIS A 163 7.23 0.18 -12.88
CA HIS A 163 7.37 1.54 -12.39
C HIS A 163 6.10 2.34 -12.71
N ILE A 164 5.87 3.43 -11.99
CA ILE A 164 4.71 4.31 -12.19
C ILE A 164 5.22 5.73 -12.36
N LEU A 165 4.87 6.35 -13.49
CA LEU A 165 5.09 7.79 -13.71
C LEU A 165 4.05 8.59 -12.93
N VAL A 166 4.49 9.63 -12.22
CA VAL A 166 3.63 10.44 -11.34
C VAL A 166 3.68 11.94 -11.63
N ASN A 167 4.34 12.36 -12.72
CA ASN A 167 4.44 13.76 -13.12
C ASN A 167 3.07 14.43 -13.31
N ASP A 168 2.07 13.67 -13.77
CA ASP A 168 0.70 14.17 -14.00
C ASP A 168 -0.28 13.76 -12.90
N CYS A 169 0.22 13.15 -11.80
CA CYS A 169 -0.61 12.74 -10.68
C CYS A 169 -0.85 13.89 -9.71
N GLU A 170 -2.06 13.99 -9.20
CA GLU A 170 -2.37 14.87 -8.09
C GLU A 170 -1.60 14.47 -6.85
N LEU A 171 -1.05 15.45 -6.13
CA LEU A 171 -0.42 15.25 -4.83
C LEU A 171 -1.39 15.71 -3.73
N ILE A 172 -1.76 14.80 -2.84
CA ILE A 172 -2.71 15.05 -1.75
C ILE A 172 -1.95 15.18 -0.45
N ASP A 173 -2.20 16.27 0.29
CA ASP A 173 -1.72 16.47 1.65
C ASP A 173 -2.73 15.91 2.66
N ILE A 174 -2.26 15.05 3.56
CA ILE A 174 -3.06 14.44 4.61
C ILE A 174 -2.51 14.88 5.97
N THR A 175 -3.37 15.46 6.80
CA THR A 175 -3.03 16.04 8.11
C THR A 175 -3.82 15.40 9.23
#